data_cb01403f7e5f42935a00ec8ed1957bc4
#
_entry.id   cb01403f7e5f42935a00ec8ed1957bc4
#
_cell.length_a   1.000
_cell.length_b   1.000
_cell.length_c   1.000
_cell.angle_alpha   90.00
_cell.angle_beta   90.00
_cell.angle_gamma   90.00
#
_symmetry.space_group_name_H-M   'P 1'
#
loop_
_entity.id
_entity.type
_entity.pdbx_description
1 polymer ?
#
loop_
_entity_poly.entity_id
_entity_poly.type
_entity_poly.pdbx_seq_one_letter_code
_entity_poly.pdbx_strand_id
1 'polypeptide(L)'
;RGVYDKFKGQAKNPNLESIFKSVPFREFSFPFTFAPKNEKEKDSVHKILQLFRFHMLPEQQSGANGYFNVPSEFQITYMYRDNENSYLPRISRCVLKQCSIDYGPEGVVSTLTPDEKGAPPTLITMNLTFGETEIMTKETVAKGY
;
A
#
# COMPACT_ATOMS: atom_id res chain seq x y z
N ARG A 1 26.61 -28.98 26.65
CA ARG A 1 25.57 -28.20 25.90
C ARG A 1 25.92 -28.08 24.41
N GLY A 2 27.16 -27.83 24.01
CA GLY A 2 27.54 -27.66 22.59
C GLY A 2 27.44 -28.91 21.71
N VAL A 3 27.42 -30.11 22.28
CA VAL A 3 27.30 -31.36 21.52
C VAL A 3 25.84 -31.69 21.19
N TYR A 4 24.92 -31.29 22.06
CA TYR A 4 23.48 -31.50 21.85
C TYR A 4 22.90 -30.59 20.75
N ASP A 5 23.44 -29.37 20.64
CA ASP A 5 23.01 -28.41 19.63
C ASP A 5 23.42 -28.82 18.21
N LYS A 6 24.54 -29.52 18.07
CA LYS A 6 25.00 -30.09 16.78
C LYS A 6 24.07 -31.18 16.25
N PHE A 7 23.41 -31.95 17.12
CA PHE A 7 22.49 -33.01 16.70
C PHE A 7 21.12 -32.49 16.28
N LYS A 8 20.72 -31.30 16.73
CA LYS A 8 19.43 -30.68 16.36
C LYS A 8 19.50 -29.67 15.20
N GLY A 9 20.69 -29.42 14.64
CA GLY A 9 20.85 -28.42 13.57
C GLY A 9 20.55 -26.97 14.00
N GLN A 10 20.52 -26.72 15.31
CA GLN A 10 20.26 -25.42 15.92
C GLN A 10 21.50 -24.91 16.65
N ALA A 11 22.57 -24.65 15.93
CA ALA A 11 23.70 -23.96 16.51
C ALA A 11 23.40 -22.47 16.66
N LYS A 12 23.38 -21.97 17.88
CA LYS A 12 23.41 -20.52 18.14
C LYS A 12 24.74 -19.97 17.65
N ASN A 13 24.72 -19.31 16.50
CA ASN A 13 25.87 -18.56 16.02
C ASN A 13 25.66 -17.09 16.39
N PRO A 14 26.41 -16.54 17.36
CA PRO A 14 26.25 -15.14 17.78
C PRO A 14 26.58 -14.15 16.64
N ASN A 15 27.37 -14.55 15.66
CA ASN A 15 27.65 -13.72 14.48
C ASN A 15 26.46 -13.67 13.51
N LEU A 16 25.65 -14.72 13.41
CA LEU A 16 24.43 -14.73 12.64
C LEU A 16 23.36 -13.84 13.27
N GLU A 17 23.21 -13.84 14.59
CA GLU A 17 22.28 -12.97 15.30
C GLU A 17 22.62 -11.48 15.14
N SER A 18 23.92 -11.13 15.04
CA SER A 18 24.35 -9.75 14.82
C SER A 18 24.12 -9.25 13.39
N ILE A 19 24.12 -10.15 12.38
CA ILE A 19 23.89 -9.83 10.97
C ILE A 19 22.40 -9.87 10.64
N PHE A 20 21.69 -10.89 11.13
CA PHE A 20 20.27 -11.10 10.87
C PHE A 20 19.40 -10.59 12.01
N LYS A 21 19.08 -9.29 12.00
CA LYS A 21 18.27 -8.67 13.06
C LYS A 21 16.78 -8.90 12.90
N SER A 22 16.25 -8.81 11.67
CA SER A 22 14.82 -8.99 11.37
C SER A 22 14.59 -9.14 9.87
N VAL A 23 13.43 -9.69 9.50
CA VAL A 23 12.91 -9.61 8.14
C VAL A 23 12.08 -8.33 8.03
N PRO A 24 12.42 -7.40 7.13
CA PRO A 24 11.61 -6.19 6.94
C PRO A 24 10.28 -6.55 6.29
N PHE A 25 9.26 -5.73 6.55
CA PHE A 25 8.00 -5.79 5.80
C PHE A 25 8.23 -5.31 4.37
N ARG A 26 7.57 -5.95 3.41
CA ARG A 26 7.61 -5.52 2.02
C ARG A 26 6.77 -4.27 1.82
N GLU A 27 7.22 -3.42 0.92
CA GLU A 27 6.48 -2.25 0.47
C GLU A 27 6.29 -2.30 -1.04
N PHE A 28 5.13 -1.80 -1.50
CA PHE A 28 4.77 -1.76 -2.91
C PHE A 28 4.25 -0.38 -3.26
N SER A 29 4.75 0.19 -4.34
CA SER A 29 4.33 1.49 -4.84
C SER A 29 3.64 1.35 -6.19
N PHE A 30 2.49 2.01 -6.33
CA PHE A 30 1.69 2.00 -7.56
C PHE A 30 1.41 3.43 -8.01
N PRO A 31 1.94 3.84 -9.18
CA PRO A 31 1.62 5.13 -9.76
C PRO A 31 0.35 5.03 -10.61
N PHE A 32 -0.51 6.04 -10.51
CA PHE A 32 -1.71 6.18 -11.33
C PHE A 32 -1.77 7.58 -11.93
N THR A 33 -2.23 7.67 -13.18
CA THR A 33 -2.47 8.94 -13.84
C THR A 33 -3.93 9.02 -14.26
N PHE A 34 -4.60 10.11 -13.89
CA PHE A 34 -5.99 10.38 -14.23
C PHE A 34 -6.08 11.58 -15.14
N ALA A 35 -6.81 11.44 -16.24
CA ALA A 35 -7.08 12.52 -17.20
C ALA A 35 -8.59 12.57 -17.49
N PRO A 36 -9.41 13.10 -16.56
CA PRO A 36 -10.86 13.15 -16.72
C PRO A 36 -11.22 14.07 -17.89
N LYS A 37 -12.14 13.60 -18.76
CA LYS A 37 -12.56 14.32 -19.98
C LYS A 37 -13.93 14.96 -19.84
N ASN A 38 -14.73 14.53 -18.86
CA ASN A 38 -16.09 14.99 -18.64
C ASN A 38 -16.45 15.01 -17.16
N GLU A 39 -17.60 15.54 -16.82
CA GLU A 39 -18.08 15.69 -15.45
C GLU A 39 -18.17 14.36 -14.69
N LYS A 40 -18.63 13.30 -15.35
CA LYS A 40 -18.78 11.98 -14.73
C LYS A 40 -17.40 11.39 -14.37
N GLU A 41 -16.43 11.50 -15.25
CA GLU A 41 -15.07 11.05 -15.00
C GLU A 41 -14.40 11.87 -13.90
N LYS A 42 -14.59 13.19 -13.92
CA LYS A 42 -14.13 14.11 -12.88
C LYS A 42 -14.63 13.69 -11.49
N ASP A 43 -15.93 13.44 -11.36
CA ASP A 43 -16.53 13.01 -10.10
C ASP A 43 -16.00 11.63 -9.65
N SER A 44 -15.80 10.72 -10.59
CA SER A 44 -15.22 9.40 -10.31
C SER A 44 -13.79 9.51 -9.80
N VAL A 45 -12.94 10.32 -10.43
CA VAL A 45 -11.55 10.55 -10.00
C VAL A 45 -11.54 11.17 -8.59
N HIS A 46 -12.36 12.19 -8.35
CA HIS A 46 -12.45 12.81 -7.03
C HIS A 46 -12.83 11.81 -5.93
N LYS A 47 -13.80 10.94 -6.20
CA LYS A 47 -14.20 9.87 -5.27
C LYS A 47 -13.07 8.87 -5.01
N ILE A 48 -12.32 8.48 -6.04
CA ILE A 48 -11.17 7.57 -5.90
C ILE A 48 -10.11 8.19 -5.00
N LEU A 49 -9.72 9.44 -5.25
CA LEU A 49 -8.71 10.14 -4.44
C LEU A 49 -9.16 10.24 -2.98
N GLN A 50 -10.42 10.59 -2.75
CA GLN A 50 -10.98 10.71 -1.41
C GLN A 50 -11.04 9.36 -0.70
N LEU A 51 -11.39 8.28 -1.40
CA LEU A 51 -11.48 6.93 -0.86
C LEU A 51 -10.12 6.48 -0.28
N PHE A 52 -9.05 6.62 -1.05
CA PHE A 52 -7.72 6.24 -0.58
C PHE A 52 -7.23 7.10 0.58
N ARG A 53 -7.44 8.40 0.51
CA ARG A 53 -7.09 9.31 1.61
C ARG A 53 -7.86 9.00 2.90
N PHE A 54 -9.14 8.66 2.78
CA PHE A 54 -9.98 8.31 3.92
C PHE A 54 -9.51 7.00 4.57
N HIS A 55 -9.30 5.93 3.80
CA HIS A 55 -8.95 4.62 4.34
C HIS A 55 -7.48 4.50 4.76
N MET A 56 -6.64 5.47 4.40
CA MET A 56 -5.27 5.53 4.87
C MET A 56 -5.17 5.93 6.34
N LEU A 57 -6.11 6.71 6.83
CA LEU A 57 -6.06 7.31 8.16
C LEU A 57 -6.75 6.44 9.20
N PRO A 58 -6.27 6.49 10.45
CA PRO A 58 -6.93 5.83 11.57
C PRO A 58 -8.21 6.57 11.94
N GLU A 59 -9.19 5.83 12.41
CA GLU A 59 -10.43 6.40 12.95
C GLU A 59 -10.24 6.80 14.43
N GLN A 60 -10.66 7.99 14.78
CA GLN A 60 -10.65 8.43 16.18
C GLN A 60 -11.77 7.74 16.96
N GLN A 61 -11.41 7.06 18.02
CA GLN A 61 -12.37 6.38 18.88
C GLN A 61 -13.14 7.39 19.74
N SER A 62 -14.45 7.47 19.58
CA SER A 62 -15.30 8.36 20.35
C SER A 62 -15.29 8.00 21.84
N GLY A 63 -14.95 8.94 22.70
CA GLY A 63 -14.97 8.76 24.15
C GLY A 63 -13.75 8.05 24.76
N ALA A 64 -12.79 7.66 23.97
CA ALA A 64 -11.54 7.07 24.44
C ALA A 64 -10.46 8.15 24.52
N ASN A 65 -9.75 8.18 25.63
CA ASN A 65 -8.69 9.14 25.93
C ASN A 65 -7.50 9.04 24.96
N GLY A 66 -7.66 9.55 23.73
CA GLY A 66 -6.60 9.63 22.72
C GLY A 66 -6.27 8.34 21.98
N TYR A 67 -7.11 7.30 22.04
CA TYR A 67 -6.92 6.07 21.27
C TYR A 67 -7.47 6.19 19.86
N PHE A 68 -6.73 5.60 18.90
CA PHE A 68 -7.12 5.51 17.51
C PHE A 68 -7.32 4.04 17.13
N ASN A 69 -8.31 3.79 16.29
CA ASN A 69 -8.43 2.50 15.60
C ASN A 69 -7.35 2.41 14.52
N VAL A 70 -6.91 1.18 14.22
CA VAL A 70 -5.97 0.96 13.12
C VAL A 70 -6.58 1.39 11.78
N PRO A 71 -5.76 1.84 10.81
CA PRO A 71 -6.24 2.13 9.46
C PRO A 71 -6.86 0.90 8.79
N SER A 72 -7.63 1.13 7.73
CA SER A 72 -8.19 0.06 6.92
C SER A 72 -7.09 -0.80 6.30
N GLU A 73 -7.33 -2.10 6.23
CA GLU A 73 -6.45 -3.03 5.53
C GLU A 73 -6.86 -3.13 4.06
N PHE A 74 -5.86 -3.33 3.20
CA PHE A 74 -6.03 -3.50 1.76
C PHE A 74 -5.55 -4.88 1.35
N GLN A 75 -6.28 -5.50 0.45
CA GLN A 75 -5.84 -6.69 -0.26
C GLN A 75 -5.61 -6.33 -1.72
N ILE A 76 -4.38 -6.56 -2.20
CA ILE A 76 -3.97 -6.23 -3.56
C ILE A 76 -3.74 -7.54 -4.30
N THR A 77 -4.34 -7.66 -5.47
CA THR A 77 -4.20 -8.84 -6.32
C THR A 77 -3.83 -8.40 -7.73
N TYR A 78 -2.76 -8.98 -8.26
CA TYR A 78 -2.41 -8.82 -9.66
C TYR A 78 -3.31 -9.70 -10.51
N MET A 79 -4.06 -9.09 -11.41
CA MET A 79 -5.01 -9.76 -12.27
C MET A 79 -4.49 -9.88 -13.71
N TYR A 80 -4.78 -11.00 -14.35
CA TYR A 80 -4.65 -11.16 -15.77
C TYR A 80 -6.00 -11.63 -16.35
N ARG A 81 -6.64 -10.77 -17.13
CA ARG A 81 -8.05 -10.94 -17.53
C ARG A 81 -8.92 -11.08 -16.27
N ASP A 82 -9.69 -12.16 -16.16
CA ASP A 82 -10.60 -12.38 -15.02
C ASP A 82 -10.02 -13.25 -13.90
N ASN A 83 -8.73 -13.60 -14.00
CA ASN A 83 -8.05 -14.46 -13.04
C ASN A 83 -6.82 -13.79 -12.42
N GLU A 84 -6.42 -14.30 -11.28
CA GLU A 84 -5.17 -13.91 -10.64
C GLU A 84 -3.97 -14.28 -11.51
N ASN A 85 -3.02 -13.37 -11.66
CA ASN A 85 -1.78 -13.64 -12.39
C ASN A 85 -0.80 -14.40 -11.49
N SER A 86 -0.72 -15.71 -11.68
CA SER A 86 0.14 -16.59 -10.88
C SER A 86 1.65 -16.43 -11.13
N TYR A 87 2.04 -15.68 -12.14
CA TYR A 87 3.47 -15.38 -12.39
C TYR A 87 3.99 -14.22 -11.56
N LEU A 88 3.11 -13.45 -10.92
CA LEU A 88 3.49 -12.40 -10.01
C LEU A 88 3.30 -12.86 -8.57
N PRO A 89 4.15 -12.40 -7.63
CA PRO A 89 4.00 -12.78 -6.24
C PRO A 89 2.71 -12.24 -5.65
N ARG A 90 2.12 -13.00 -4.77
CA ARG A 90 0.97 -12.56 -3.97
C ARG A 90 1.40 -11.52 -2.96
N ILE A 91 0.52 -10.57 -2.72
CA ILE A 91 0.69 -9.54 -1.70
C ILE A 91 -0.22 -9.90 -0.53
N SER A 92 0.35 -9.97 0.68
CA SER A 92 -0.43 -10.17 1.88
C SER A 92 -1.20 -8.90 2.25
N ARG A 93 -1.92 -8.90 3.35
CA ARG A 93 -2.66 -7.73 3.81
C ARG A 93 -1.72 -6.54 4.02
N CYS A 94 -2.14 -5.40 3.50
CA CYS A 94 -1.38 -4.16 3.54
C CYS A 94 -2.14 -3.05 4.23
N VAL A 95 -1.40 -2.06 4.70
CA VAL A 95 -1.92 -0.73 5.01
C VAL A 95 -1.38 0.28 4.00
N LEU A 96 -2.15 1.31 3.71
CA LEU A 96 -1.69 2.40 2.85
C LEU A 96 -0.83 3.35 3.68
N LYS A 97 0.47 3.36 3.43
CA LYS A 97 1.44 4.15 4.18
C LYS A 97 1.56 5.58 3.66
N GLN A 98 1.45 5.76 2.35
CA GLN A 98 1.58 7.04 1.69
C GLN A 98 0.63 7.15 0.51
N CYS A 99 -0.03 8.30 0.39
CA CYS A 99 -0.84 8.70 -0.75
C CYS A 99 -0.39 10.09 -1.19
N SER A 100 0.39 10.14 -2.25
CA SER A 100 0.92 11.37 -2.82
C SER A 100 0.10 11.73 -4.05
N ILE A 101 -0.47 12.93 -4.09
CA ILE A 101 -1.31 13.40 -5.18
C ILE A 101 -0.72 14.70 -5.73
N ASP A 102 -0.51 14.74 -7.05
CA ASP A 102 -0.05 15.92 -7.77
C ASP A 102 -1.11 16.36 -8.78
N TYR A 103 -1.60 17.57 -8.63
CA TYR A 103 -2.61 18.18 -9.50
C TYR A 103 -2.04 18.94 -10.68
N GLY A 104 -0.72 19.05 -10.77
CA GLY A 104 0.00 19.69 -11.87
C GLY A 104 1.29 18.96 -12.20
N PRO A 105 1.23 17.66 -12.60
CA PRO A 105 2.42 16.81 -12.71
C PRO A 105 3.46 17.26 -13.73
N GLU A 106 3.08 18.11 -14.69
CA GLU A 106 3.98 18.65 -15.70
C GLU A 106 4.40 20.11 -15.40
N GLY A 107 4.18 20.56 -14.15
CA GLY A 107 4.47 21.94 -13.75
C GLY A 107 3.43 22.95 -14.24
N VAL A 108 2.40 22.50 -14.95
CA VAL A 108 1.30 23.33 -15.45
C VAL A 108 -0.01 22.79 -14.90
N VAL A 109 -0.71 23.62 -14.16
CA VAL A 109 -2.09 23.30 -13.71
C VAL A 109 -3.04 23.77 -14.81
N SER A 110 -3.63 22.84 -15.55
CA SER A 110 -4.75 23.12 -16.44
C SER A 110 -6.04 22.58 -15.82
N THR A 111 -7.13 23.28 -16.09
CA THR A 111 -8.44 22.95 -15.51
C THR A 111 -9.51 22.78 -16.58
N LEU A 112 -10.52 21.96 -16.25
CA LEU A 112 -11.76 21.93 -16.99
C LEU A 112 -12.57 23.21 -16.68
N THR A 113 -13.70 23.38 -17.35
CA THR A 113 -14.62 24.48 -17.07
C THR A 113 -15.00 24.50 -15.59
N PRO A 114 -14.80 25.63 -14.89
CA PRO A 114 -15.15 25.74 -13.50
C PRO A 114 -16.64 25.51 -13.26
N ASP A 115 -16.96 24.90 -12.13
CA ASP A 115 -18.31 24.71 -11.63
C ASP A 115 -18.49 25.41 -10.27
N GLU A 116 -19.63 25.18 -9.61
CA GLU A 116 -19.92 25.77 -8.29
C GLU A 116 -18.94 25.31 -7.19
N LYS A 117 -18.24 24.19 -7.40
CA LYS A 117 -17.26 23.63 -6.47
C LYS A 117 -15.83 24.09 -6.76
N GLY A 118 -15.59 24.69 -7.91
CA GLY A 118 -14.27 25.21 -8.30
C GLY A 118 -13.85 24.80 -9.71
N ALA A 119 -12.54 24.81 -9.95
CA ALA A 119 -11.92 24.50 -11.23
C ALA A 119 -11.25 23.11 -11.19
N PRO A 120 -11.87 22.07 -11.74
CA PRO A 120 -11.33 20.71 -11.69
C PRO A 120 -10.04 20.57 -12.53
N PRO A 121 -8.96 19.98 -12.02
CA PRO A 121 -7.76 19.77 -12.80
C PRO A 121 -7.97 18.73 -13.91
N THR A 122 -7.27 18.90 -15.03
CA THR A 122 -7.35 18.01 -16.20
C THR A 122 -6.41 16.81 -16.12
N LEU A 123 -5.35 16.90 -15.34
CA LEU A 123 -4.37 15.84 -15.17
C LEU A 123 -3.97 15.74 -13.71
N ILE A 124 -4.07 14.53 -13.17
CA ILE A 124 -3.75 14.24 -11.77
C ILE A 124 -2.91 12.98 -11.73
N THR A 125 -1.81 13.01 -11.00
CA THR A 125 -1.06 11.80 -10.67
C THR A 125 -1.23 11.45 -9.21
N MET A 126 -1.38 10.17 -8.93
CA MET A 126 -1.47 9.61 -7.59
C MET A 126 -0.45 8.50 -7.45
N ASN A 127 0.37 8.55 -6.41
CA ASN A 127 1.27 7.47 -6.06
C ASN A 127 0.88 6.90 -4.71
N LEU A 128 0.57 5.61 -4.69
CA LEU A 128 0.20 4.87 -3.48
C LEU A 128 1.35 3.97 -3.06
N THR A 129 1.71 4.04 -1.78
CA THR A 129 2.69 3.13 -1.19
C THR A 129 2.01 2.30 -0.11
N PHE A 130 1.99 0.99 -0.31
CA PHE A 130 1.43 0.01 0.61
C PHE A 130 2.54 -0.72 1.34
N GLY A 131 2.34 -0.97 2.62
CA GLY A 131 3.23 -1.81 3.42
C GLY A 131 2.49 -3.04 3.91
N GLU A 132 3.09 -4.22 3.73
CA GLU A 132 2.54 -5.44 4.30
C GLU A 132 2.63 -5.42 5.82
N THR A 133 1.68 -6.08 6.48
CA THR A 133 1.61 -6.19 7.95
C THR A 133 2.16 -7.53 8.45
N GLU A 134 2.53 -8.43 7.56
CA GLU A 134 3.09 -9.74 7.84
C GLU A 134 4.49 -9.87 7.25
N ILE A 135 5.39 -10.55 7.97
CA ILE A 135 6.74 -10.82 7.48
C ILE A 135 6.72 -11.99 6.50
N MET A 136 7.69 -11.97 5.57
CA MET A 136 7.90 -13.07 4.64
C MET A 136 8.72 -14.19 5.27
N THR A 137 8.26 -15.42 5.08
CA THR A 137 8.96 -16.63 5.48
C THR A 137 9.09 -17.59 4.29
N LYS A 138 9.88 -18.65 4.42
CA LYS A 138 9.97 -19.69 3.38
C LYS A 138 8.60 -20.31 3.07
N GLU A 139 7.79 -20.49 4.10
CA GLU A 139 6.45 -21.08 4.00
C GLU A 139 5.50 -20.16 3.21
N THR A 140 5.57 -18.84 3.42
CA THR A 140 4.76 -17.89 2.66
C THR A 140 5.20 -17.81 1.21
N VAL A 141 6.50 -17.81 0.92
CA VAL A 141 7.02 -17.85 -0.45
C VAL A 141 6.58 -19.15 -1.16
N ALA A 142 6.57 -20.30 -0.48
CA ALA A 142 6.08 -21.55 -1.04
C ALA A 142 4.59 -21.52 -1.40
N LYS A 143 3.81 -20.63 -0.77
CA LYS A 143 2.38 -20.39 -1.08
C LYS A 143 2.17 -19.36 -2.18
N GLY A 144 3.23 -18.80 -2.76
CA GLY A 144 3.17 -17.84 -3.87
C GLY A 144 3.24 -16.37 -3.49
N TYR A 145 3.52 -16.07 -2.21
CA TYR A 145 3.69 -14.69 -1.72
C TYR A 145 5.05 -14.09 -2.06
#